data_0f197808ddf436cc0f157e9947b25756
#
_entry.id   0f197808ddf436cc0f157e9947b25756
#
_cell.length_a   1.000
_cell.length_b   1.000
_cell.length_c   1.000
_cell.angle_alpha   90.00
_cell.angle_beta   90.00
_cell.angle_gamma   90.00
#
_symmetry.space_group_name_H-M   'P 1'
#
loop_
_entity.id
_entity.type
_entity.pdbx_description
1 polymer ?
#
loop_
_entity_poly.entity_id
_entity_poly.type
_entity_poly.pdbx_seq_one_letter_code
_entity_poly.pdbx_strand_id
1 'polypeptide(L)'
;MAIRRADGSYIFHFVNVVDDIEMKMTHVIRGEDHIMNTPKHIQLFEAFGVTPPVFAHMPLILNQDGSKMSKRDVGAALGAYPEEGFLPEGVMNFLALLGWSPKDDTEIFSPQELIERFSLEAVNHSAAKFDITKCRWVNQQHILSLIHISEPTRLQLIS
;
A
#
# COMPACT_ATOMS: atom_id res chain seq x y z
N MET A 1 -19.46 -1.77 24.64
CA MET A 1 -19.55 -1.06 23.33
C MET A 1 -20.93 -1.31 22.72
N ALA A 2 -21.62 -0.28 22.18
CA ALA A 2 -22.86 -0.50 21.43
C ALA A 2 -22.51 -1.16 20.09
N ILE A 3 -23.31 -2.14 19.64
CA ILE A 3 -23.13 -2.85 18.36
C ILE A 3 -24.21 -2.50 17.34
N ARG A 4 -25.30 -1.91 17.80
CA ARG A 4 -26.48 -1.53 16.98
C ARG A 4 -26.90 -0.09 17.32
N ARG A 5 -27.29 0.66 16.28
CA ARG A 5 -27.85 2.01 16.42
C ARG A 5 -29.33 1.97 16.75
N ALA A 6 -29.88 3.12 17.12
CA ALA A 6 -31.31 3.25 17.44
C ALA A 6 -32.22 2.97 16.21
N ASP A 7 -31.74 3.25 15.00
CA ASP A 7 -32.42 2.94 13.74
C ASP A 7 -32.39 1.47 13.32
N GLY A 8 -31.74 0.63 14.14
CA GLY A 8 -31.61 -0.81 13.88
C GLY A 8 -30.41 -1.20 13.03
N SER A 9 -29.64 -0.26 12.49
CA SER A 9 -28.41 -0.56 11.74
C SER A 9 -27.27 -0.98 12.66
N TYR A 10 -26.38 -1.82 12.17
CA TYR A 10 -25.17 -2.21 12.88
C TYR A 10 -24.08 -1.16 12.71
N ILE A 11 -23.22 -1.05 13.74
CA ILE A 11 -22.05 -0.15 13.66
C ILE A 11 -20.91 -0.81 12.88
N PHE A 12 -20.06 0.04 12.30
CA PHE A 12 -18.89 -0.37 11.51
C PHE A 12 -18.03 -1.45 12.18
N HIS A 13 -17.69 -1.29 13.46
CA HIS A 13 -16.83 -2.24 14.17
C HIS A 13 -17.42 -3.66 14.23
N PHE A 14 -18.73 -3.78 14.42
CA PHE A 14 -19.39 -5.06 14.47
C PHE A 14 -19.45 -5.74 13.10
N VAL A 15 -19.88 -5.01 12.07
CA VAL A 15 -19.96 -5.52 10.70
C VAL A 15 -18.57 -5.97 10.22
N ASN A 16 -17.56 -5.13 10.39
CA ASN A 16 -16.19 -5.44 9.97
C ASN A 16 -15.66 -6.74 10.61
N VAL A 17 -15.89 -6.94 11.90
CA VAL A 17 -15.43 -8.17 12.58
C VAL A 17 -16.20 -9.40 12.11
N VAL A 18 -17.51 -9.28 11.86
CA VAL A 18 -18.31 -10.40 11.32
C VAL A 18 -17.80 -10.79 9.94
N ASP A 19 -17.58 -9.81 9.05
CA ASP A 19 -17.05 -10.04 7.71
C ASP A 19 -15.66 -10.68 7.77
N ASP A 20 -14.76 -10.18 8.62
CA ASP A 20 -13.42 -10.74 8.80
C ASP A 20 -13.45 -12.21 9.28
N ILE A 21 -14.40 -12.55 10.17
CA ILE A 21 -14.60 -13.93 10.63
C ILE A 21 -15.10 -14.82 9.51
N GLU A 22 -16.16 -14.39 8.78
CA GLU A 22 -16.75 -15.17 7.71
C GLU A 22 -15.78 -15.40 6.55
N MET A 23 -15.01 -14.37 6.20
CA MET A 23 -13.97 -14.39 5.16
C MET A 23 -12.68 -15.06 5.62
N LYS A 24 -12.56 -15.46 6.89
CA LYS A 24 -11.38 -16.09 7.49
C LYS A 24 -10.10 -15.24 7.29
N MET A 25 -10.20 -13.95 7.54
CA MET A 25 -9.07 -13.04 7.39
C MET A 25 -7.97 -13.39 8.40
N THR A 26 -6.74 -13.57 7.91
CA THR A 26 -5.59 -13.91 8.74
C THR A 26 -4.80 -12.69 9.19
N HIS A 27 -4.79 -11.63 8.38
CA HIS A 27 -4.06 -10.39 8.63
C HIS A 27 -4.94 -9.20 8.27
N VAL A 28 -4.92 -8.18 9.11
CA VAL A 28 -5.55 -6.86 8.87
C VAL A 28 -4.46 -5.81 8.85
N ILE A 29 -4.08 -5.37 7.64
CA ILE A 29 -3.05 -4.36 7.40
C ILE A 29 -3.76 -3.06 6.99
N ARG A 30 -3.62 -1.98 7.77
CA ARG A 30 -4.38 -0.75 7.56
C ARG A 30 -3.64 0.47 8.10
N GLY A 31 -4.15 1.67 7.86
CA GLY A 31 -3.57 2.91 8.37
C GLY A 31 -3.61 3.01 9.90
N GLU A 32 -2.63 3.68 10.48
CA GLU A 32 -2.49 3.91 11.94
C GLU A 32 -3.66 4.71 12.55
N ASP A 33 -4.44 5.43 11.74
CA ASP A 33 -5.67 6.09 12.18
C ASP A 33 -6.73 5.11 12.72
N HIS A 34 -6.55 3.82 12.46
CA HIS A 34 -7.37 2.73 12.99
C HIS A 34 -6.81 2.06 14.26
N ILE A 35 -5.67 2.48 14.80
CA ILE A 35 -5.06 1.87 16.00
C ILE A 35 -6.07 1.83 17.16
N MET A 36 -6.78 2.94 17.42
CA MET A 36 -7.77 3.03 18.49
C MET A 36 -9.02 2.14 18.27
N ASN A 37 -9.19 1.59 17.08
CA ASN A 37 -10.28 0.67 16.78
C ASN A 37 -9.90 -0.78 17.06
N THR A 38 -8.62 -1.12 17.01
CA THR A 38 -8.09 -2.48 17.14
C THR A 38 -8.49 -3.15 18.46
N PRO A 39 -8.38 -2.50 19.65
CA PRO A 39 -8.84 -3.13 20.90
C PRO A 39 -10.32 -3.50 20.88
N LYS A 40 -11.16 -2.67 20.22
CA LYS A 40 -12.61 -2.95 20.10
C LYS A 40 -12.87 -4.15 19.21
N HIS A 41 -12.10 -4.30 18.13
CA HIS A 41 -12.21 -5.44 17.24
C HIS A 41 -11.76 -6.72 17.95
N ILE A 42 -10.63 -6.69 18.67
CA ILE A 42 -10.14 -7.83 19.45
C ILE A 42 -11.21 -8.31 20.45
N GLN A 43 -11.82 -7.39 21.22
CA GLN A 43 -12.90 -7.72 22.16
C GLN A 43 -14.11 -8.36 21.45
N LEU A 44 -14.42 -7.97 20.23
CA LEU A 44 -15.50 -8.59 19.46
C LEU A 44 -15.13 -9.99 18.98
N PHE A 45 -13.91 -10.21 18.47
CA PHE A 45 -13.41 -11.54 18.12
C PHE A 45 -13.47 -12.49 19.32
N GLU A 46 -13.01 -12.03 20.49
CA GLU A 46 -13.06 -12.79 21.74
C GLU A 46 -14.50 -13.12 22.14
N ALA A 47 -15.43 -12.16 22.01
CA ALA A 47 -16.85 -12.35 22.30
C ALA A 47 -17.51 -13.39 21.37
N PHE A 48 -17.04 -13.54 20.15
CA PHE A 48 -17.43 -14.60 19.22
C PHE A 48 -16.71 -15.93 19.45
N GLY A 49 -15.74 -16.00 20.36
CA GLY A 49 -14.91 -17.19 20.60
C GLY A 49 -13.94 -17.50 19.47
N VAL A 50 -13.57 -16.50 18.68
CA VAL A 50 -12.68 -16.64 17.52
C VAL A 50 -11.35 -15.94 17.82
N THR A 51 -10.24 -16.57 17.42
CA THR A 51 -8.92 -15.96 17.52
C THR A 51 -8.81 -14.75 16.60
N PRO A 52 -8.43 -13.56 17.09
CA PRO A 52 -8.26 -12.39 16.26
C PRO A 52 -7.19 -12.59 15.17
N PRO A 53 -7.31 -11.93 14.01
CA PRO A 53 -6.24 -11.87 13.01
C PRO A 53 -5.03 -11.10 13.53
N VAL A 54 -3.91 -11.23 12.83
CA VAL A 54 -2.74 -10.37 13.07
C VAL A 54 -3.04 -8.96 12.58
N PHE A 55 -2.89 -7.96 13.45
CA PHE A 55 -3.08 -6.56 13.08
C PHE A 55 -1.74 -5.88 12.82
N ALA A 56 -1.62 -5.22 11.67
CA ALA A 56 -0.51 -4.35 11.33
C ALA A 56 -1.02 -2.94 10.98
N HIS A 57 -0.37 -1.92 11.52
CA HIS A 57 -0.74 -0.52 11.28
C HIS A 57 0.39 0.19 10.54
N MET A 58 0.09 0.68 9.34
CA MET A 58 1.02 1.42 8.51
C MET A 58 0.93 2.92 8.85
N PRO A 59 2.05 3.64 8.83
CA PRO A 59 2.05 5.08 9.02
C PRO A 59 1.26 5.78 7.91
N LEU A 60 0.83 7.02 8.20
CA LEU A 60 0.12 7.85 7.22
C LEU A 60 1.05 8.29 6.10
N ILE A 61 0.49 8.44 4.91
CA ILE A 61 1.14 9.16 3.82
C ILE A 61 0.79 10.64 3.95
N LEU A 62 1.80 11.49 3.88
CA LEU A 62 1.71 12.93 4.03
C LEU A 62 1.94 13.63 2.69
N ASN A 63 1.34 14.79 2.52
CA ASN A 63 1.69 15.73 1.48
C ASN A 63 3.08 16.33 1.73
N GLN A 64 3.63 17.06 0.77
CA GLN A 64 4.95 17.72 0.90
C GLN A 64 4.99 18.74 2.05
N ASP A 65 3.86 19.40 2.34
CA ASP A 65 3.70 20.34 3.44
C ASP A 65 3.56 19.67 4.82
N GLY A 66 3.49 18.33 4.87
CA GLY A 66 3.33 17.57 6.09
C GLY A 66 1.88 17.32 6.52
N SER A 67 0.90 17.82 5.78
CA SER A 67 -0.52 17.50 6.02
C SER A 67 -0.83 16.06 5.62
N LYS A 68 -1.85 15.45 6.25
CA LYS A 68 -2.32 14.11 5.88
C LYS A 68 -2.85 14.12 4.45
N MET A 69 -2.34 13.23 3.61
CA MET A 69 -2.84 13.05 2.24
C MET A 69 -4.29 12.59 2.24
N SER A 70 -5.12 13.24 1.45
CA SER A 70 -6.54 12.93 1.29
C SER A 70 -6.82 12.30 -0.08
N LYS A 71 -7.98 11.68 -0.24
CA LYS A 71 -8.41 11.08 -1.53
C LYS A 71 -8.55 12.10 -2.67
N ARG A 72 -8.53 13.41 -2.37
CA ARG A 72 -8.67 14.50 -3.35
C ARG A 72 -7.34 15.10 -3.76
N ASP A 73 -6.25 14.70 -3.10
CA ASP A 73 -4.94 15.26 -3.38
C ASP A 73 -4.34 14.64 -4.66
N VAL A 74 -3.47 15.40 -5.30
CA VAL A 74 -2.76 14.96 -6.52
C VAL A 74 -1.96 13.70 -6.20
N GLY A 75 -2.11 12.67 -7.04
CA GLY A 75 -1.45 11.38 -6.85
C GLY A 75 -2.19 10.40 -5.93
N ALA A 76 -3.30 10.81 -5.28
CA ALA A 76 -4.11 9.87 -4.47
C ALA A 76 -5.03 8.98 -5.33
N ALA A 77 -5.40 9.42 -6.53
CA ALA A 77 -6.28 8.69 -7.44
C ALA A 77 -5.46 7.83 -8.40
N LEU A 78 -5.39 6.52 -8.16
CA LEU A 78 -4.64 5.58 -9.02
C LEU A 78 -5.11 5.60 -10.49
N GLY A 79 -6.39 5.87 -10.74
CA GLY A 79 -6.96 5.91 -12.09
C GLY A 79 -6.41 7.03 -12.99
N ALA A 80 -5.79 8.07 -12.43
CA ALA A 80 -5.20 9.16 -13.20
C ALA A 80 -3.81 8.83 -13.77
N TYR A 81 -3.08 7.90 -13.15
CA TYR A 81 -1.70 7.58 -13.55
C TYR A 81 -1.56 7.09 -15.01
N PRO A 82 -2.42 6.19 -15.53
CA PRO A 82 -2.32 5.75 -16.92
C PRO A 82 -2.52 6.90 -17.91
N GLU A 83 -3.41 7.85 -17.63
CA GLU A 83 -3.67 9.02 -18.48
C GLU A 83 -2.47 9.99 -18.50
N GLU A 84 -1.67 10.01 -17.44
CA GLU A 84 -0.43 10.79 -17.34
C GLU A 84 0.81 10.03 -17.89
N GLY A 85 0.64 8.84 -18.46
CA GLY A 85 1.72 8.05 -19.05
C GLY A 85 2.56 7.25 -18.05
N PHE A 86 2.03 6.98 -16.86
CA PHE A 86 2.71 6.10 -15.91
C PHE A 86 2.45 4.62 -16.22
N LEU A 87 3.51 3.83 -16.14
CA LEU A 87 3.43 2.38 -16.22
C LEU A 87 2.94 1.80 -14.88
N PRO A 88 2.10 0.75 -14.88
CA PRO A 88 1.66 0.10 -13.65
C PRO A 88 2.81 -0.36 -12.76
N GLU A 89 3.88 -0.90 -13.34
CA GLU A 89 5.08 -1.36 -12.64
C GLU A 89 5.82 -0.19 -11.97
N GLY A 90 5.91 0.96 -12.65
CA GLY A 90 6.52 2.17 -12.09
C GLY A 90 5.74 2.73 -10.90
N VAL A 91 4.40 2.78 -11.02
CA VAL A 91 3.52 3.22 -9.93
C VAL A 91 3.60 2.26 -8.75
N MET A 92 3.53 0.94 -9.00
CA MET A 92 3.62 -0.08 -7.94
C MET A 92 4.96 0.00 -7.21
N ASN A 93 6.07 0.13 -7.92
CA ASN A 93 7.40 0.28 -7.34
C ASN A 93 7.46 1.54 -6.46
N PHE A 94 7.00 2.69 -6.95
CA PHE A 94 6.98 3.93 -6.17
C PHE A 94 6.12 3.81 -4.91
N LEU A 95 4.93 3.23 -5.01
CA LEU A 95 4.04 3.04 -3.86
C LEU A 95 4.63 2.11 -2.82
N ALA A 96 5.35 1.06 -3.24
CA ALA A 96 6.07 0.19 -2.31
C ALA A 96 7.10 0.99 -1.49
N LEU A 97 7.88 1.86 -2.13
CA LEU A 97 8.90 2.67 -1.47
C LEU A 97 8.34 3.72 -0.49
N LEU A 98 7.06 4.08 -0.57
CA LEU A 98 6.42 4.98 0.40
C LEU A 98 6.28 4.35 1.78
N GLY A 99 6.04 3.04 1.85
CA GLY A 99 5.76 2.38 3.12
C GLY A 99 6.75 1.25 3.47
N TRP A 100 7.63 0.89 2.56
CA TRP A 100 8.57 -0.18 2.73
C TRP A 100 9.95 0.24 2.21
N SER A 101 11.01 -0.24 2.86
CA SER A 101 12.38 0.01 2.41
C SER A 101 13.17 -1.30 2.46
N PRO A 102 13.78 -1.72 1.36
CA PRO A 102 14.80 -2.75 1.42
C PRO A 102 15.96 -2.23 2.28
N LYS A 103 16.70 -3.12 2.90
CA LYS A 103 17.86 -2.76 3.74
C LYS A 103 19.09 -2.35 2.92
N ASP A 104 18.95 -2.20 1.63
CA ASP A 104 19.95 -1.72 0.69
C ASP A 104 19.45 -0.45 -0.05
N ASP A 105 20.30 0.15 -0.86
CA ASP A 105 20.01 1.38 -1.61
C ASP A 105 19.25 1.12 -2.93
N THR A 106 18.67 -0.07 -3.12
CA THR A 106 17.91 -0.39 -4.33
C THR A 106 16.58 0.36 -4.31
N GLU A 107 16.29 1.09 -5.37
CA GLU A 107 15.04 1.85 -5.52
C GLU A 107 14.18 1.37 -6.70
N ILE A 108 14.75 0.61 -7.63
CA ILE A 108 14.02 0.13 -8.81
C ILE A 108 13.85 -1.39 -8.72
N PHE A 109 12.61 -1.83 -8.77
CA PHE A 109 12.21 -3.22 -8.63
C PHE A 109 11.21 -3.61 -9.70
N SER A 110 11.42 -4.75 -10.33
CA SER A 110 10.35 -5.41 -11.07
C SER A 110 9.25 -5.89 -10.10
N PRO A 111 8.03 -6.16 -10.58
CA PRO A 111 6.97 -6.74 -9.76
C PRO A 111 7.39 -8.05 -9.08
N GLN A 112 8.16 -8.87 -9.77
CA GLN A 112 8.64 -10.15 -9.24
C GLN A 112 9.64 -9.94 -8.10
N GLU A 113 10.59 -9.03 -8.25
CA GLU A 113 11.56 -8.68 -7.19
C GLU A 113 10.86 -8.09 -5.96
N LEU A 114 9.79 -7.28 -6.15
CA LEU A 114 9.00 -6.79 -5.04
C LEU A 114 8.32 -7.93 -4.27
N ILE A 115 7.74 -8.91 -4.98
CA ILE A 115 7.11 -10.08 -4.35
C ILE A 115 8.14 -10.90 -3.55
N GLU A 116 9.34 -11.11 -4.10
CA GLU A 116 10.38 -11.92 -3.47
C GLU A 116 11.04 -11.23 -2.26
N ARG A 117 11.14 -9.90 -2.30
CA ARG A 117 11.86 -9.12 -1.29
C ARG A 117 10.97 -8.49 -0.23
N PHE A 118 9.66 -8.36 -0.50
CA PHE A 118 8.74 -7.74 0.44
C PHE A 118 8.61 -8.56 1.72
N SER A 119 8.69 -7.88 2.86
CA SER A 119 8.33 -8.45 4.16
C SER A 119 7.63 -7.40 5.02
N LEU A 120 6.74 -7.84 5.90
CA LEU A 120 6.02 -6.95 6.83
C LEU A 120 6.96 -6.33 7.86
N GLU A 121 8.05 -7.01 8.20
CA GLU A 121 9.07 -6.55 9.17
C GLU A 121 9.90 -5.39 8.63
N ALA A 122 9.96 -5.25 7.30
CA ALA A 122 10.66 -4.15 6.63
C ALA A 122 9.75 -2.94 6.32
N VAL A 123 8.49 -2.98 6.75
CA VAL A 123 7.58 -1.84 6.64
C VAL A 123 8.07 -0.71 7.55
N ASN A 124 8.14 0.49 7.01
CA ASN A 124 8.60 1.68 7.71
C ASN A 124 7.65 2.05 8.87
N HIS A 125 8.21 2.50 9.97
CA HIS A 125 7.44 2.96 11.15
C HIS A 125 7.16 4.47 11.12
N SER A 126 7.75 5.22 10.20
CA SER A 126 7.58 6.68 10.07
C SER A 126 6.74 7.02 8.84
N ALA A 127 5.97 8.10 8.96
CA ALA A 127 5.17 8.62 7.84
C ALA A 127 6.08 9.02 6.67
N ALA A 128 5.68 8.62 5.46
CA ALA A 128 6.35 9.01 4.23
C ALA A 128 5.66 10.21 3.59
N LYS A 129 6.44 11.10 2.98
CA LYS A 129 5.91 12.19 2.15
C LYS A 129 5.75 11.73 0.73
N PHE A 130 4.57 11.95 0.16
CA PHE A 130 4.30 11.69 -1.24
C PHE A 130 5.06 12.69 -2.12
N ASP A 131 5.90 12.19 -3.03
CA ASP A 131 6.68 13.00 -3.97
C ASP A 131 6.40 12.55 -5.40
N ILE A 132 5.61 13.33 -6.13
CA ILE A 132 5.28 13.07 -7.53
C ILE A 132 6.52 13.15 -8.44
N THR A 133 7.53 13.94 -8.08
CA THR A 133 8.78 14.02 -8.85
C THR A 133 9.55 12.72 -8.76
N LYS A 134 9.63 12.12 -7.56
CA LYS A 134 10.21 10.79 -7.37
C LYS A 134 9.38 9.72 -8.10
N CYS A 135 8.06 9.81 -8.07
CA CYS A 135 7.19 8.90 -8.82
C CYS A 135 7.50 8.94 -10.33
N ARG A 136 7.63 10.13 -10.91
CA ARG A 136 8.00 10.31 -12.32
C ARG A 136 9.38 9.75 -12.63
N TRP A 137 10.35 9.96 -11.75
CA TRP A 137 11.69 9.41 -11.91
C TRP A 137 11.68 7.88 -11.90
N VAL A 138 10.99 7.24 -10.94
CA VAL A 138 10.84 5.78 -10.90
C VAL A 138 10.19 5.27 -12.18
N ASN A 139 9.09 5.87 -12.61
CA ASN A 139 8.42 5.51 -13.85
C ASN A 139 9.34 5.62 -15.07
N GLN A 140 10.14 6.67 -15.15
CA GLN A 140 11.13 6.84 -16.23
C GLN A 140 12.14 5.68 -16.27
N GLN A 141 12.62 5.21 -15.10
CA GLN A 141 13.55 4.06 -15.07
C GLN A 141 12.89 2.79 -15.63
N HIS A 142 11.62 2.54 -15.33
CA HIS A 142 10.88 1.43 -15.91
C HIS A 142 10.71 1.55 -17.42
N ILE A 143 10.38 2.73 -17.93
CA ILE A 143 10.30 2.98 -19.38
C ILE A 143 11.64 2.71 -20.07
N LEU A 144 12.75 3.21 -19.50
CA LEU A 144 14.09 3.01 -20.04
C LEU A 144 14.48 1.52 -20.07
N SER A 145 14.12 0.76 -19.04
CA SER A 145 14.37 -0.68 -18.99
C SER A 145 13.68 -1.43 -20.15
N LEU A 146 12.47 -1.05 -20.51
CA LEU A 146 11.73 -1.63 -21.63
C LEU A 146 12.39 -1.31 -22.98
N ILE A 147 12.95 -0.11 -23.14
CA ILE A 147 13.68 0.28 -24.36
C ILE A 147 14.94 -0.56 -24.52
N HIS A 148 15.71 -0.78 -23.45
CA HIS A 148 16.91 -1.61 -23.49
C HIS A 148 16.64 -3.09 -23.80
N ILE A 149 15.47 -3.61 -23.41
CA ILE A 149 15.06 -4.98 -23.75
C ILE A 149 14.68 -5.09 -25.24
N SER A 150 14.15 -4.03 -25.84
CA SER A 150 13.74 -4.03 -27.26
C SER A 150 14.85 -3.73 -28.26
N GLU A 151 16.03 -3.27 -27.84
CA GLU A 151 17.15 -2.90 -28.73
C GLU A 151 18.40 -3.84 -28.77
N PRO A 152 18.47 -5.04 -28.23
CA PRO A 152 19.71 -5.83 -28.24
C PRO A 152 20.11 -6.35 -29.63
N THR A 153 19.28 -6.20 -30.67
CA THR A 153 19.47 -6.89 -31.94
C THR A 153 20.06 -6.02 -33.06
N ARG A 154 20.13 -4.69 -32.91
CA ARG A 154 20.56 -3.79 -33.99
C ARG A 154 22.08 -3.53 -34.09
N LEU A 155 22.82 -3.79 -33.00
CA LEU A 155 24.27 -3.53 -32.98
C LEU A 155 25.15 -4.74 -33.34
N GLN A 156 24.59 -5.92 -33.53
CA GLN A 156 25.36 -7.13 -33.90
C GLN A 156 25.34 -7.44 -35.42
N LEU A 157 24.72 -6.61 -36.24
CA LEU A 157 24.63 -6.82 -37.70
C LEU A 157 25.54 -5.88 -38.50
N ILE A 158 26.49 -5.18 -37.86
CA ILE A 158 27.51 -4.37 -38.55
C ILE A 158 28.89 -4.78 -38.04
N SER A 159 29.33 -5.97 -38.48
CA SER A 159 30.74 -6.36 -38.48
C SER A 159 30.95 -7.39 -39.59
#